data_967ebfe0d1ca4c122fcb6856f8d2368f
#
_entry.id   967ebfe0d1ca4c122fcb6856f8d2368f
#
_cell.length_a   1.000
_cell.length_b   1.000
_cell.length_c   1.000
_cell.angle_alpha   90.00
_cell.angle_beta   90.00
_cell.angle_gamma   90.00
#
_symmetry.space_group_name_H-M   'P 1'
#
loop_
_entity.id
_entity.type
_entity.pdbx_description
1 polymer ?
#
loop_
_entity_poly.entity_id
_entity_poly.type
_entity_poly.pdbx_seq_one_letter_code
_entity_poly.pdbx_strand_id
1 'polypeptide(L)'
;MRRVIGTVGLVLLLVTPAAFAQVNELIERADALYEEEAYEEAISELERGLRSLRSDRDRGEVLWRISRATMQHGATIEFRTGNTDRAMELYEEAERIGQEAIDADPGNHNGYFWKSAAIGRAAQVRGVLNSLFKAGEMRDLLHEAVRQRPDHVESFYVLSQMYRRLPGIISFGNVDFAVSLARKARDLQE
;
A
#
# COMPACT_ATOMS: atom_id res chain seq x y z
N MET A 1 -34.07 -21.86 45.19
CA MET A 1 -32.89 -21.38 44.44
C MET A 1 -33.06 -21.80 42.97
N ARG A 2 -33.50 -20.91 42.08
CA ARG A 2 -33.61 -21.17 40.62
C ARG A 2 -32.33 -20.64 39.96
N ARG A 3 -31.54 -21.52 39.38
CA ARG A 3 -30.39 -21.16 38.56
C ARG A 3 -30.90 -20.76 37.17
N VAL A 4 -30.68 -19.51 36.79
CA VAL A 4 -30.89 -19.02 35.41
C VAL A 4 -29.59 -19.30 34.63
N ILE A 5 -29.67 -20.27 33.72
CA ILE A 5 -28.57 -20.54 32.78
C ILE A 5 -28.77 -19.58 31.61
N GLY A 6 -27.94 -18.52 31.56
CA GLY A 6 -27.91 -17.60 30.44
C GLY A 6 -27.22 -18.28 29.24
N THR A 7 -27.98 -18.51 28.17
CA THR A 7 -27.47 -19.00 26.90
C THR A 7 -26.78 -17.83 26.20
N VAL A 8 -25.45 -17.85 26.15
CA VAL A 8 -24.65 -16.94 25.31
C VAL A 8 -24.78 -17.46 23.88
N GLY A 9 -25.62 -16.79 23.09
CA GLY A 9 -25.73 -17.06 21.67
C GLY A 9 -24.48 -16.56 20.93
N LEU A 10 -23.66 -17.50 20.46
CA LEU A 10 -22.56 -17.20 19.55
C LEU A 10 -23.15 -16.84 18.17
N VAL A 11 -23.20 -15.56 17.84
CA VAL A 11 -23.59 -15.11 16.48
C VAL A 11 -22.37 -15.33 15.57
N LEU A 12 -22.34 -16.47 14.88
CA LEU A 12 -21.43 -16.66 13.75
C LEU A 12 -21.91 -15.79 12.59
N LEU A 13 -21.23 -14.68 12.31
CA LEU A 13 -21.39 -13.93 11.08
C LEU A 13 -20.86 -14.79 9.91
N LEU A 14 -21.76 -15.53 9.26
CA LEU A 14 -21.46 -16.24 8.02
C LEU A 14 -21.24 -15.20 6.92
N VAL A 15 -19.99 -15.00 6.49
CA VAL A 15 -19.69 -14.30 5.26
C VAL A 15 -20.31 -15.10 4.12
N THR A 16 -21.34 -14.55 3.49
CA THR A 16 -22.06 -15.24 2.42
C THR A 16 -21.20 -15.26 1.14
N PRO A 17 -21.27 -16.34 0.33
CA PRO A 17 -20.59 -16.41 -0.96
C PRO A 17 -20.88 -15.21 -1.88
N ALA A 18 -22.06 -14.62 -1.76
CA ALA A 18 -22.48 -13.44 -2.50
C ALA A 18 -21.69 -12.17 -2.12
N ALA A 19 -21.35 -11.98 -0.84
CA ALA A 19 -20.56 -10.82 -0.39
C ALA A 19 -19.11 -10.92 -0.91
N PHE A 20 -18.53 -12.11 -0.91
CA PHE A 20 -17.20 -12.35 -1.47
C PHE A 20 -17.15 -12.11 -2.98
N ALA A 21 -18.15 -12.57 -3.74
CA ALA A 21 -18.26 -12.33 -5.17
C ALA A 21 -18.36 -10.82 -5.50
N GLN A 22 -19.11 -10.06 -4.69
CA GLN A 22 -19.29 -8.62 -4.86
C GLN A 22 -17.98 -7.84 -4.65
N VAL A 23 -17.15 -8.22 -3.68
CA VAL A 23 -15.85 -7.59 -3.45
C VAL A 23 -14.88 -7.87 -4.59
N ASN A 24 -14.84 -9.12 -5.08
CA ASN A 24 -13.97 -9.48 -6.20
C ASN A 24 -14.36 -8.71 -7.47
N GLU A 25 -15.65 -8.62 -7.79
CA GLU A 25 -16.13 -7.87 -8.95
C GLU A 25 -15.79 -6.37 -8.84
N LEU A 26 -15.91 -5.77 -7.65
CA LEU A 26 -15.48 -4.40 -7.39
C LEU A 26 -13.99 -4.23 -7.68
N ILE A 27 -13.16 -5.13 -7.17
CA ILE A 27 -11.71 -5.11 -7.35
C ILE A 27 -11.34 -5.26 -8.82
N GLU A 28 -11.93 -6.22 -9.54
CA GLU A 28 -11.68 -6.45 -10.97
C GLU A 28 -12.01 -5.21 -11.81
N ARG A 29 -13.16 -4.56 -11.55
CA ARG A 29 -13.51 -3.31 -12.27
C ARG A 29 -12.53 -2.18 -11.96
N ALA A 30 -12.16 -2.00 -10.69
CA ALA A 30 -11.24 -0.94 -10.30
C ALA A 30 -9.82 -1.17 -10.82
N ASP A 31 -9.34 -2.42 -10.83
CA ASP A 31 -8.03 -2.77 -11.38
C ASP A 31 -8.03 -2.58 -12.91
N ALA A 32 -9.13 -2.88 -13.63
CA ALA A 32 -9.25 -2.56 -15.05
C ALA A 32 -9.16 -1.04 -15.32
N LEU A 33 -9.88 -0.22 -14.55
CA LEU A 33 -9.79 1.25 -14.66
C LEU A 33 -8.37 1.76 -14.35
N TYR A 34 -7.69 1.15 -13.39
CA TYR A 34 -6.30 1.49 -13.07
C TYR A 34 -5.35 1.20 -14.23
N GLU A 35 -5.49 0.06 -14.91
CA GLU A 35 -4.67 -0.31 -16.07
C GLU A 35 -4.94 0.61 -17.29
N GLU A 36 -6.13 1.18 -17.38
CA GLU A 36 -6.50 2.20 -18.36
C GLU A 36 -6.03 3.62 -17.98
N GLU A 37 -5.27 3.78 -16.90
CA GLU A 37 -4.87 5.06 -16.31
C GLU A 37 -6.06 5.97 -15.90
N ALA A 38 -7.26 5.43 -15.78
CA ALA A 38 -8.48 6.10 -15.31
C ALA A 38 -8.51 6.12 -13.77
N TYR A 39 -7.50 6.79 -13.16
CA TYR A 39 -7.26 6.69 -11.72
C TYR A 39 -8.38 7.32 -10.88
N GLU A 40 -8.97 8.44 -11.31
CA GLU A 40 -10.07 9.09 -10.59
C GLU A 40 -11.32 8.19 -10.56
N GLU A 41 -11.63 7.55 -11.67
CA GLU A 41 -12.73 6.61 -11.79
C GLU A 41 -12.48 5.36 -10.93
N ALA A 42 -11.26 4.82 -10.94
CA ALA A 42 -10.88 3.69 -10.11
C ALA A 42 -11.03 4.01 -8.60
N ILE A 43 -10.55 5.18 -8.16
CA ILE A 43 -10.70 5.67 -6.79
C ILE A 43 -12.18 5.78 -6.42
N SER A 44 -12.98 6.46 -7.26
CA SER A 44 -14.42 6.66 -7.02
C SER A 44 -15.19 5.34 -6.90
N GLU A 45 -14.87 4.35 -7.74
CA GLU A 45 -15.48 3.03 -7.70
C GLU A 45 -15.14 2.29 -6.40
N LEU A 46 -13.85 2.30 -6.00
CA LEU A 46 -13.37 1.67 -4.77
C LEU A 46 -13.96 2.32 -3.52
N GLU A 47 -14.01 3.65 -3.44
CA GLU A 47 -14.57 4.38 -2.31
C GLU A 47 -16.08 4.10 -2.15
N ARG A 48 -16.80 3.99 -3.26
CA ARG A 48 -18.23 3.65 -3.25
C ARG A 48 -18.43 2.25 -2.67
N GLY A 49 -17.63 1.28 -3.12
CA GLY A 49 -17.68 -0.09 -2.62
C GLY A 49 -17.27 -0.20 -1.15
N LEU A 50 -16.22 0.53 -0.72
CA LEU A 50 -15.69 0.52 0.63
C LEU A 50 -16.76 0.79 1.71
N ARG A 51 -17.75 1.64 1.42
CA ARG A 51 -18.84 1.99 2.36
C ARG A 51 -19.70 0.81 2.74
N SER A 52 -19.80 -0.20 1.89
CA SER A 52 -20.61 -1.40 2.12
C SER A 52 -19.85 -2.55 2.79
N LEU A 53 -18.51 -2.49 2.82
CA LEU A 53 -17.67 -3.56 3.35
C LEU A 53 -17.72 -3.62 4.88
N ARG A 54 -17.83 -4.85 5.40
CA ARG A 54 -17.89 -5.14 6.83
C ARG A 54 -16.66 -5.88 7.35
N SER A 55 -15.95 -6.57 6.46
CA SER A 55 -14.73 -7.31 6.77
C SER A 55 -13.53 -6.37 6.75
N ASP A 56 -12.72 -6.38 7.80
CA ASP A 56 -11.50 -5.59 7.88
C ASP A 56 -10.50 -6.02 6.80
N ARG A 57 -10.43 -7.31 6.50
CA ARG A 57 -9.62 -7.84 5.40
C ARG A 57 -10.04 -7.26 4.05
N ASP A 58 -11.34 -7.27 3.73
CA ASP A 58 -11.85 -6.74 2.46
C ASP A 58 -11.65 -5.22 2.39
N ARG A 59 -11.79 -4.53 3.53
CA ARG A 59 -11.47 -3.11 3.65
C ARG A 59 -10.00 -2.84 3.37
N GLY A 60 -9.09 -3.62 3.94
CA GLY A 60 -7.65 -3.54 3.68
C GLY A 60 -7.31 -3.75 2.21
N GLU A 61 -7.98 -4.74 1.56
CA GLU A 61 -7.83 -5.02 0.12
C GLU A 61 -8.27 -3.86 -0.76
N VAL A 62 -9.31 -3.14 -0.40
CA VAL A 62 -9.80 -1.98 -1.15
C VAL A 62 -8.95 -0.74 -0.85
N LEU A 63 -8.60 -0.50 0.41
CA LEU A 63 -7.85 0.69 0.84
C LEU A 63 -6.45 0.77 0.21
N TRP A 64 -5.70 -0.33 0.15
CA TRP A 64 -4.38 -0.27 -0.49
C TRP A 64 -4.48 0.03 -2.00
N ARG A 65 -5.56 -0.40 -2.68
CA ARG A 65 -5.80 -0.06 -4.09
C ARG A 65 -6.14 1.41 -4.26
N ILE A 66 -6.91 1.99 -3.35
CA ILE A 66 -7.15 3.44 -3.34
C ILE A 66 -5.83 4.19 -3.16
N SER A 67 -5.00 3.79 -2.17
CA SER A 67 -3.68 4.39 -1.96
C SER A 67 -2.81 4.32 -3.22
N ARG A 68 -2.75 3.14 -3.88
CA ARG A 68 -2.03 2.95 -5.15
C ARG A 68 -2.53 3.90 -6.23
N ALA A 69 -3.83 3.92 -6.47
CA ALA A 69 -4.42 4.74 -7.54
C ALA A 69 -4.25 6.24 -7.26
N THR A 70 -4.42 6.68 -6.03
CA THR A 70 -4.23 8.08 -5.62
C THR A 70 -2.78 8.52 -5.81
N MET A 71 -1.81 7.70 -5.38
CA MET A 71 -0.40 7.98 -5.59
C MET A 71 -0.06 8.05 -7.08
N GLN A 72 -0.58 7.13 -7.90
CA GLN A 72 -0.32 7.10 -9.34
C GLN A 72 -0.99 8.27 -10.06
N HIS A 73 -2.19 8.68 -9.65
CA HIS A 73 -2.85 9.90 -10.13
C HIS A 73 -1.96 11.13 -9.86
N GLY A 74 -1.43 11.26 -8.64
CA GLY A 74 -0.48 12.33 -8.31
C GLY A 74 0.75 12.33 -9.21
N ALA A 75 1.34 11.14 -9.47
CA ALA A 75 2.49 11.00 -10.36
C ALA A 75 2.16 11.42 -11.82
N THR A 76 0.97 11.10 -12.28
CA THR A 76 0.51 11.49 -13.62
C THR A 76 0.31 13.00 -13.73
N ILE A 77 -0.28 13.64 -12.73
CA ILE A 77 -0.42 15.10 -12.67
C ILE A 77 0.95 15.78 -12.66
N GLU A 78 1.86 15.33 -11.78
CA GLU A 78 3.24 15.85 -11.71
C GLU A 78 3.92 15.78 -13.07
N PHE A 79 3.86 14.61 -13.72
CA PHE A 79 4.53 14.38 -15.00
C PHE A 79 3.91 15.18 -16.16
N ARG A 80 2.57 15.19 -16.27
CA ARG A 80 1.86 15.80 -17.43
C ARG A 80 1.74 17.32 -17.30
N THR A 81 1.63 17.84 -16.10
CA THR A 81 1.29 19.28 -15.90
C THR A 81 2.37 20.06 -15.17
N GLY A 82 3.32 19.38 -14.50
CA GLY A 82 4.29 20.02 -13.62
C GLY A 82 3.68 20.57 -12.32
N ASN A 83 2.39 20.32 -12.04
CA ASN A 83 1.70 20.78 -10.83
C ASN A 83 2.13 19.95 -9.61
N THR A 84 3.26 20.30 -9.02
CA THR A 84 3.84 19.63 -7.86
C THR A 84 3.01 19.81 -6.59
N ASP A 85 2.30 20.93 -6.44
CA ASP A 85 1.46 21.17 -5.26
C ASP A 85 0.28 20.21 -5.23
N ARG A 86 -0.41 20.07 -6.36
CA ARG A 86 -1.52 19.10 -6.47
C ARG A 86 -1.04 17.65 -6.35
N ALA A 87 0.10 17.34 -6.94
CA ALA A 87 0.70 16.01 -6.80
C ALA A 87 1.04 15.70 -5.33
N MET A 88 1.57 16.70 -4.59
CA MET A 88 1.89 16.56 -3.18
C MET A 88 0.66 16.25 -2.33
N GLU A 89 -0.46 16.96 -2.54
CA GLU A 89 -1.72 16.66 -1.85
C GLU A 89 -2.14 15.20 -2.04
N LEU A 90 -2.04 14.70 -3.27
CA LEU A 90 -2.38 13.31 -3.59
C LEU A 90 -1.39 12.29 -2.98
N TYR A 91 -0.11 12.62 -2.89
CA TYR A 91 0.86 11.74 -2.22
C TYR A 91 0.62 11.67 -0.71
N GLU A 92 0.30 12.78 -0.07
CA GLU A 92 -0.04 12.82 1.36
C GLU A 92 -1.35 12.07 1.64
N GLU A 93 -2.32 12.22 0.76
CA GLU A 93 -3.59 11.47 0.85
C GLU A 93 -3.35 9.96 0.66
N ALA A 94 -2.53 9.57 -0.31
CA ALA A 94 -2.16 8.17 -0.52
C ALA A 94 -1.41 7.57 0.68
N GLU A 95 -0.50 8.35 1.32
CA GLU A 95 0.19 7.94 2.55
C GLU A 95 -0.82 7.66 3.68
N ARG A 96 -1.80 8.56 3.87
CA ARG A 96 -2.86 8.44 4.88
C ARG A 96 -3.73 7.20 4.63
N ILE A 97 -4.17 6.99 3.39
CA ILE A 97 -4.98 5.82 3.01
C ILE A 97 -4.18 4.52 3.14
N GLY A 98 -2.89 4.56 2.80
CA GLY A 98 -1.98 3.42 3.01
C GLY A 98 -1.87 3.04 4.49
N GLN A 99 -1.90 4.01 5.41
CA GLN A 99 -1.97 3.74 6.85
C GLN A 99 -3.31 3.09 7.23
N GLU A 100 -4.42 3.60 6.71
CA GLU A 100 -5.75 2.99 6.96
C GLU A 100 -5.82 1.54 6.44
N ALA A 101 -5.15 1.23 5.33
CA ALA A 101 -5.07 -0.13 4.82
C ALA A 101 -4.31 -1.06 5.78
N ILE A 102 -3.20 -0.58 6.37
CA ILE A 102 -2.43 -1.31 7.40
C ILE A 102 -3.28 -1.51 8.66
N ASP A 103 -3.99 -0.48 9.09
CA ASP A 103 -4.81 -0.54 10.31
C ASP A 103 -5.99 -1.52 10.15
N ALA A 104 -6.56 -1.60 8.93
CA ALA A 104 -7.63 -2.54 8.60
C ALA A 104 -7.14 -3.99 8.49
N ASP A 105 -6.02 -4.22 7.79
CA ASP A 105 -5.43 -5.55 7.62
C ASP A 105 -3.90 -5.52 7.79
N PRO A 106 -3.39 -5.61 9.02
CA PRO A 106 -1.94 -5.62 9.29
C PRO A 106 -1.19 -6.82 8.68
N GLY A 107 -1.89 -7.85 8.22
CA GLY A 107 -1.32 -9.00 7.51
C GLY A 107 -1.11 -8.77 6.01
N ASN A 108 -1.63 -7.67 5.47
CA ASN A 108 -1.55 -7.39 4.04
C ASN A 108 -0.30 -6.56 3.69
N HIS A 109 0.64 -7.17 2.99
CA HIS A 109 1.89 -6.54 2.56
C HIS A 109 1.70 -5.29 1.69
N ASN A 110 0.60 -5.22 0.91
CA ASN A 110 0.34 -4.12 -0.01
C ASN A 110 0.12 -2.78 0.70
N GLY A 111 -0.53 -2.78 1.89
CA GLY A 111 -0.68 -1.57 2.70
C GLY A 111 0.67 -0.92 3.03
N TYR A 112 1.63 -1.73 3.48
CA TYR A 112 2.99 -1.28 3.80
C TYR A 112 3.74 -0.79 2.56
N PHE A 113 3.66 -1.56 1.46
CA PHE A 113 4.34 -1.22 0.22
C PHE A 113 3.84 0.11 -0.36
N TRP A 114 2.53 0.27 -0.53
CA TRP A 114 1.97 1.48 -1.15
C TRP A 114 2.07 2.72 -0.27
N LYS A 115 1.96 2.58 1.06
CA LYS A 115 2.30 3.67 1.99
C LYS A 115 3.76 4.09 1.81
N SER A 116 4.71 3.15 1.76
CA SER A 116 6.12 3.47 1.52
C SER A 116 6.35 4.16 0.17
N ALA A 117 5.65 3.73 -0.88
CA ALA A 117 5.74 4.35 -2.21
C ALA A 117 5.23 5.79 -2.20
N ALA A 118 4.09 6.07 -1.55
CA ALA A 118 3.53 7.40 -1.40
C ALA A 118 4.48 8.34 -0.64
N ILE A 119 5.04 7.90 0.49
CA ILE A 119 6.08 8.62 1.24
C ILE A 119 7.28 8.95 0.35
N GLY A 120 7.72 7.98 -0.46
CA GLY A 120 8.85 8.14 -1.36
C GLY A 120 8.60 9.21 -2.41
N ARG A 121 7.42 9.25 -3.02
CA ARG A 121 7.02 10.28 -3.99
C ARG A 121 6.95 11.66 -3.35
N ALA A 122 6.25 11.81 -2.22
CA ALA A 122 6.20 13.06 -1.47
C ALA A 122 7.59 13.57 -1.08
N ALA A 123 8.46 12.67 -0.61
CA ALA A 123 9.82 13.02 -0.21
C ALA A 123 10.68 13.49 -1.40
N GLN A 124 10.51 12.91 -2.60
CA GLN A 124 11.20 13.33 -3.82
C GLN A 124 10.82 14.76 -4.21
N VAL A 125 9.54 15.09 -4.18
CA VAL A 125 9.05 16.46 -4.47
C VAL A 125 9.57 17.47 -3.46
N ARG A 126 9.62 17.11 -2.16
CA ARG A 126 10.17 17.98 -1.10
C ARG A 126 11.69 18.13 -1.12
N GLY A 127 12.39 17.29 -1.90
CA GLY A 127 13.82 17.37 -2.11
C GLY A 127 14.66 16.43 -1.24
N VAL A 128 15.99 16.48 -1.46
CA VAL A 128 16.96 15.49 -0.97
C VAL A 128 16.96 15.33 0.56
N LEU A 129 16.89 16.44 1.31
CA LEU A 129 16.92 16.38 2.78
C LEU A 129 15.69 15.64 3.33
N ASN A 130 14.51 15.92 2.77
CA ASN A 130 13.28 15.23 3.16
C ASN A 130 13.35 13.73 2.84
N SER A 131 13.90 13.39 1.65
CA SER A 131 14.10 12.00 1.26
C SER A 131 14.99 11.23 2.26
N LEU A 132 16.04 11.88 2.79
CA LEU A 132 16.90 11.27 3.81
C LEU A 132 16.16 11.05 5.14
N PHE A 133 15.36 12.02 5.59
CA PHE A 133 14.60 11.91 6.84
C PHE A 133 13.53 10.81 6.77
N LYS A 134 12.87 10.67 5.62
CA LYS A 134 11.82 9.65 5.42
C LYS A 134 12.34 8.27 5.06
N ALA A 135 13.61 8.15 4.68
CA ALA A 135 14.18 6.88 4.25
C ALA A 135 14.12 5.77 5.30
N GLY A 136 14.28 6.09 6.58
CA GLY A 136 14.15 5.13 7.68
C GLY A 136 12.76 4.52 7.75
N GLU A 137 11.72 5.38 7.75
CA GLU A 137 10.32 4.96 7.76
C GLU A 137 9.98 4.09 6.53
N MET A 138 10.38 4.51 5.34
CA MET A 138 10.18 3.75 4.10
C MET A 138 10.82 2.36 4.17
N ARG A 139 12.08 2.28 4.64
CA ARG A 139 12.79 1.02 4.82
C ARG A 139 12.02 0.07 5.73
N ASP A 140 11.57 0.56 6.88
CA ASP A 140 10.91 -0.25 7.88
C ASP A 140 9.56 -0.78 7.36
N LEU A 141 8.80 0.04 6.62
CA LEU A 141 7.58 -0.38 5.93
C LEU A 141 7.86 -1.46 4.88
N LEU A 142 8.91 -1.31 4.07
CA LEU A 142 9.27 -2.30 3.05
C LEU A 142 9.75 -3.63 3.66
N HIS A 143 10.49 -3.57 4.77
CA HIS A 143 10.85 -4.78 5.51
C HIS A 143 9.62 -5.48 6.08
N GLU A 144 8.63 -4.73 6.56
CA GLU A 144 7.37 -5.30 7.00
C GLU A 144 6.59 -5.93 5.85
N ALA A 145 6.55 -5.28 4.67
CA ALA A 145 5.96 -5.87 3.47
C ALA A 145 6.61 -7.22 3.09
N VAL A 146 7.94 -7.30 3.13
CA VAL A 146 8.68 -8.55 2.88
C VAL A 146 8.43 -9.59 3.97
N ARG A 147 8.25 -9.17 5.23
CA ARG A 147 7.92 -10.09 6.34
C ARG A 147 6.55 -10.72 6.15
N GLN A 148 5.57 -9.95 5.68
CA GLN A 148 4.22 -10.44 5.38
C GLN A 148 4.19 -11.30 4.11
N ARG A 149 4.99 -10.92 3.10
CA ARG A 149 5.10 -11.64 1.82
C ARG A 149 6.58 -11.78 1.40
N PRO A 150 7.22 -12.92 1.74
CA PRO A 150 8.65 -13.14 1.48
C PRO A 150 9.06 -13.26 0.00
N ASP A 151 8.10 -13.30 -0.91
CA ASP A 151 8.27 -13.34 -2.36
C ASP A 151 7.84 -12.03 -3.06
N HIS A 152 7.62 -10.94 -2.31
CA HIS A 152 7.22 -9.65 -2.87
C HIS A 152 8.39 -8.95 -3.57
N VAL A 153 8.50 -9.16 -4.86
CA VAL A 153 9.61 -8.71 -5.73
C VAL A 153 9.82 -7.20 -5.65
N GLU A 154 8.74 -6.43 -5.71
CA GLU A 154 8.76 -4.97 -5.74
C GLU A 154 9.40 -4.38 -4.48
N SER A 155 9.13 -4.95 -3.31
CA SER A 155 9.74 -4.51 -2.06
C SER A 155 11.26 -4.77 -2.06
N PHE A 156 11.71 -5.93 -2.53
CA PHE A 156 13.15 -6.21 -2.66
C PHE A 156 13.82 -5.26 -3.64
N TYR A 157 13.17 -4.97 -4.76
CA TYR A 157 13.69 -4.02 -5.74
C TYR A 157 13.85 -2.62 -5.15
N VAL A 158 12.79 -2.08 -4.50
CA VAL A 158 12.84 -0.74 -3.90
C VAL A 158 13.88 -0.68 -2.77
N LEU A 159 13.94 -1.68 -1.88
CA LEU A 159 14.98 -1.78 -0.85
C LEU A 159 16.39 -1.77 -1.47
N SER A 160 16.63 -2.53 -2.54
CA SER A 160 17.93 -2.55 -3.22
C SER A 160 18.33 -1.15 -3.72
N GLN A 161 17.39 -0.41 -4.31
CA GLN A 161 17.63 0.97 -4.76
C GLN A 161 17.94 1.92 -3.60
N MET A 162 17.22 1.78 -2.47
CA MET A 162 17.46 2.59 -1.28
C MET A 162 18.85 2.33 -0.70
N TYR A 163 19.21 1.07 -0.46
CA TYR A 163 20.54 0.70 0.07
C TYR A 163 21.69 1.09 -0.86
N ARG A 164 21.44 1.11 -2.16
CA ARG A 164 22.44 1.53 -3.16
C ARG A 164 22.66 3.04 -3.21
N ARG A 165 21.58 3.83 -3.07
CA ARG A 165 21.60 5.29 -3.31
C ARG A 165 21.88 6.11 -2.07
N LEU A 166 21.57 5.59 -0.90
CA LEU A 166 21.73 6.32 0.35
C LEU A 166 23.18 6.27 0.83
N PRO A 167 23.71 7.37 1.43
CA PRO A 167 25.05 7.38 1.98
C PRO A 167 25.15 6.47 3.21
N GLY A 168 26.15 5.58 3.25
CA GLY A 168 26.36 4.66 4.40
C GLY A 168 26.81 5.37 5.68
N ILE A 169 27.42 6.57 5.57
CA ILE A 169 27.98 7.31 6.73
C ILE A 169 26.88 8.03 7.53
N ILE A 170 25.87 8.55 6.84
CA ILE A 170 24.79 9.36 7.44
C ILE A 170 23.41 8.68 7.37
N SER A 171 23.34 7.49 6.79
CA SER A 171 22.14 6.69 6.63
C SER A 171 22.51 5.21 6.59
N PHE A 172 21.60 4.34 6.19
CA PHE A 172 21.78 2.89 6.15
C PHE A 172 22.29 2.36 4.80
N GLY A 173 22.85 3.19 3.91
CA GLY A 173 23.36 2.77 2.62
C GLY A 173 24.40 1.65 2.72
N ASN A 174 24.25 0.60 1.90
CA ASN A 174 25.11 -0.56 1.87
C ASN A 174 25.04 -1.22 0.48
N VAL A 175 26.07 -1.08 -0.31
CA VAL A 175 26.10 -1.54 -1.70
C VAL A 175 26.06 -3.07 -1.80
N ASP A 176 26.78 -3.78 -0.92
CA ASP A 176 26.80 -5.25 -0.95
C ASP A 176 25.43 -5.82 -0.60
N PHE A 177 24.77 -5.23 0.40
CA PHE A 177 23.41 -5.62 0.75
C PHE A 177 22.41 -5.25 -0.37
N ALA A 178 22.57 -4.10 -1.01
CA ALA A 178 21.75 -3.71 -2.18
C ALA A 178 21.86 -4.75 -3.32
N VAL A 179 23.08 -5.25 -3.60
CA VAL A 179 23.30 -6.29 -4.62
C VAL A 179 22.60 -7.60 -4.23
N SER A 180 22.65 -7.99 -2.95
CA SER A 180 21.97 -9.21 -2.49
C SER A 180 20.46 -9.12 -2.64
N LEU A 181 19.85 -7.96 -2.30
CA LEU A 181 18.42 -7.69 -2.49
C LEU A 181 18.01 -7.68 -3.97
N ALA A 182 18.83 -7.08 -4.83
CA ALA A 182 18.58 -7.06 -6.28
C ALA A 182 18.63 -8.48 -6.89
N ARG A 183 19.58 -9.32 -6.45
CA ARG A 183 19.61 -10.74 -6.84
C ARG A 183 18.36 -11.46 -6.38
N LYS A 184 17.96 -11.27 -5.12
CA LYS A 184 16.75 -11.89 -4.59
C LYS A 184 15.51 -11.48 -5.40
N ALA A 185 15.36 -10.20 -5.75
CA ALA A 185 14.27 -9.72 -6.59
C ALA A 185 14.25 -10.41 -7.97
N ARG A 186 15.41 -10.55 -8.60
CA ARG A 186 15.55 -11.25 -9.89
C ARG A 186 15.17 -12.73 -9.78
N ASP A 187 15.73 -13.43 -8.79
CA ASP A 187 15.55 -14.87 -8.61
C ASP A 187 14.09 -15.24 -8.27
N LEU A 188 13.29 -14.27 -7.82
CA LEU A 188 11.85 -14.44 -7.60
C LEU A 188 11.00 -14.19 -8.86
N GLN A 189 11.59 -13.64 -9.93
CA GLN A 189 10.92 -13.41 -11.22
C GLN A 189 11.12 -14.55 -12.22
N GLU A 190 12.13 -15.40 -12.01
CA GLU A 190 12.45 -16.60 -12.80
C GLU A 190 11.57 -17.81 -12.38
#